data_14633ebdb176c9df3b63ab16c3c1fcac
#
_entry.id   14633ebdb176c9df3b63ab16c3c1fcac
#
_cell.length_a   1.000
_cell.length_b   1.000
_cell.length_c   1.000
_cell.angle_alpha   90.00
_cell.angle_beta   90.00
_cell.angle_gamma   90.00
#
_symmetry.space_group_name_H-M   'P 1'
#
loop_
_entity.id
_entity.type
_entity.pdbx_description
1 polymer ?
#
loop_
_entity_poly.entity_id
_entity_poly.type
_entity_poly.pdbx_seq_one_letter_code
_entity_poly.pdbx_strand_id
1 'polypeptide(L)'
;FKDDEGRYHELTVSTPSIEKDDLRDAIQVWIIFLYVALLFCIIIISVWVFYRNMRPLYVLLHWLDGYQTGKRNKPLSNDTQITEFRKLNEAAIRYVERTEQMFEQQKQFIGNASHEIQTPLAICRNRLEMLMEDDSLSEKQLEELMKTHQTLEYITKLNKSCLLYTSDA
;
A
#
# COMPACT_ATOMS: atom_id res chain seq x y z
N PHE A 1 -16.47 76.33 -46.05
CA PHE A 1 -17.25 76.59 -47.26
C PHE A 1 -17.56 78.07 -47.28
N LYS A 2 -17.91 78.68 -48.41
CA LYS A 2 -18.19 80.08 -48.59
C LYS A 2 -19.66 80.32 -48.57
N ASP A 3 -20.18 81.17 -47.66
CA ASP A 3 -21.57 81.54 -47.55
C ASP A 3 -21.94 82.58 -48.68
N ASP A 4 -23.25 82.66 -48.96
CA ASP A 4 -23.74 83.58 -50.00
C ASP A 4 -23.36 85.05 -49.82
N GLU A 5 -22.92 85.44 -48.59
CA GLU A 5 -22.43 86.73 -48.24
C GLU A 5 -20.88 86.86 -48.41
N GLY A 6 -20.21 85.81 -48.92
CA GLY A 6 -18.76 85.82 -49.21
C GLY A 6 -17.86 85.56 -48.00
N ARG A 7 -18.40 85.18 -46.83
CA ARG A 7 -17.65 84.88 -45.60
C ARG A 7 -17.19 83.43 -45.62
N TYR A 8 -15.97 83.15 -45.20
CA TYR A 8 -15.37 81.83 -45.06
C TYR A 8 -15.77 81.26 -43.66
N HIS A 9 -16.46 80.17 -43.64
CA HIS A 9 -16.69 79.43 -42.42
C HIS A 9 -15.77 78.24 -42.42
N GLU A 10 -15.08 78.01 -41.30
CA GLU A 10 -14.25 76.85 -41.06
C GLU A 10 -15.17 75.74 -40.53
N LEU A 11 -15.29 74.66 -41.29
CA LEU A 11 -16.06 73.51 -40.88
C LEU A 11 -15.13 72.54 -40.16
N THR A 12 -15.10 72.62 -38.82
CA THR A 12 -14.34 71.67 -38.02
C THR A 12 -15.19 70.42 -37.84
N VAL A 13 -14.86 69.39 -38.61
CA VAL A 13 -15.46 68.06 -38.39
C VAL A 13 -14.62 67.36 -37.32
N SER A 14 -15.02 67.43 -36.05
CA SER A 14 -14.46 66.60 -34.99
C SER A 14 -15.06 65.20 -35.07
N THR A 15 -14.34 64.26 -35.63
CA THR A 15 -14.66 62.83 -35.44
C THR A 15 -14.16 62.44 -34.06
N PRO A 16 -14.99 61.84 -33.17
CA PRO A 16 -14.52 61.40 -31.86
C PRO A 16 -13.56 60.19 -32.04
N SER A 17 -12.26 60.44 -32.04
CA SER A 17 -11.22 59.41 -32.02
C SER A 17 -11.21 58.67 -30.67
N ILE A 18 -11.76 59.29 -29.63
CA ILE A 18 -11.87 58.75 -28.25
C ILE A 18 -12.69 57.45 -28.25
N GLU A 19 -13.75 57.34 -29.06
CA GLU A 19 -14.60 56.15 -29.13
C GLU A 19 -13.90 54.88 -29.72
N LYS A 20 -12.87 55.06 -30.54
CA LYS A 20 -12.09 53.95 -31.12
C LYS A 20 -11.07 53.39 -30.15
N ASP A 21 -10.45 54.22 -29.33
CA ASP A 21 -9.45 53.81 -28.35
C ASP A 21 -10.14 53.11 -27.15
N ASP A 22 -11.26 53.66 -26.69
CA ASP A 22 -12.09 53.05 -25.63
C ASP A 22 -12.62 51.66 -26.07
N LEU A 23 -13.04 51.52 -27.32
CA LEU A 23 -13.54 50.23 -27.86
C LEU A 23 -12.39 49.20 -27.97
N ARG A 24 -11.20 49.66 -28.37
CA ARG A 24 -10.02 48.80 -28.46
C ARG A 24 -9.59 48.30 -27.10
N ASP A 25 -9.53 49.15 -26.10
CA ASP A 25 -9.16 48.80 -24.74
C ASP A 25 -10.21 47.86 -24.10
N ALA A 26 -11.49 48.09 -24.33
CA ALA A 26 -12.58 47.18 -23.90
C ALA A 26 -12.41 45.80 -24.54
N ILE A 27 -12.14 45.72 -25.83
CA ILE A 27 -11.92 44.43 -26.53
C ILE A 27 -10.67 43.70 -25.97
N GLN A 28 -9.58 44.39 -25.70
CA GLN A 28 -8.37 43.81 -25.11
C GLN A 28 -8.65 43.21 -23.72
N VAL A 29 -9.34 43.96 -22.87
CA VAL A 29 -9.76 43.48 -21.52
C VAL A 29 -10.59 42.23 -21.62
N TRP A 30 -11.59 42.20 -22.51
CA TRP A 30 -12.43 41.01 -22.71
C TRP A 30 -11.65 39.81 -23.23
N ILE A 31 -10.69 40.00 -24.15
CA ILE A 31 -9.82 38.93 -24.67
C ILE A 31 -8.95 38.38 -23.53
N ILE A 32 -8.34 39.23 -22.71
CA ILE A 32 -7.53 38.81 -21.57
C ILE A 32 -8.38 38.03 -20.56
N PHE A 33 -9.58 38.56 -20.25
CA PHE A 33 -10.51 37.88 -19.34
C PHE A 33 -10.91 36.49 -19.84
N LEU A 34 -11.27 36.35 -21.11
CA LEU A 34 -11.60 35.07 -21.72
C LEU A 34 -10.41 34.10 -21.71
N TYR A 35 -9.20 34.62 -21.97
CA TYR A 35 -7.98 33.79 -21.92
C TYR A 35 -7.70 33.28 -20.52
N VAL A 36 -7.81 34.14 -19.50
CA VAL A 36 -7.60 33.74 -18.10
C VAL A 36 -8.69 32.75 -17.66
N ALA A 37 -9.95 32.99 -18.03
CA ALA A 37 -11.06 32.07 -17.73
C ALA A 37 -10.83 30.68 -18.37
N LEU A 38 -10.37 30.64 -19.61
CA LEU A 38 -10.05 29.39 -20.32
C LEU A 38 -8.90 28.63 -19.64
N LEU A 39 -7.83 29.33 -19.26
CA LEU A 39 -6.72 28.70 -18.50
C LEU A 39 -7.21 28.12 -17.17
N PHE A 40 -8.06 28.84 -16.45
CA PHE A 40 -8.63 28.37 -15.19
C PHE A 40 -9.50 27.11 -15.38
N CYS A 41 -10.32 27.07 -16.42
CA CYS A 41 -11.10 25.89 -16.78
C CYS A 41 -10.22 24.69 -17.12
N ILE A 42 -9.14 24.89 -17.88
CA ILE A 42 -8.18 23.82 -18.22
C ILE A 42 -7.54 23.25 -16.96
N ILE A 43 -7.11 24.12 -16.03
CA ILE A 43 -6.50 23.69 -14.76
C ILE A 43 -7.50 22.86 -13.93
N ILE A 44 -8.75 23.33 -13.78
CA ILE A 44 -9.78 22.61 -13.03
C ILE A 44 -10.03 21.21 -13.62
N ILE A 45 -10.22 21.16 -14.94
CA ILE A 45 -10.48 19.90 -15.65
C ILE A 45 -9.27 18.96 -15.49
N SER A 46 -8.05 19.47 -15.65
CA SER A 46 -6.82 18.69 -15.52
C SER A 46 -6.67 18.09 -14.11
N VAL A 47 -6.90 18.89 -13.07
CA VAL A 47 -6.85 18.46 -11.68
C VAL A 47 -7.93 17.40 -11.41
N TRP A 48 -9.16 17.62 -11.88
CA TRP A 48 -10.25 16.67 -11.71
C TRP A 48 -9.97 15.33 -12.38
N VAL A 49 -9.51 15.35 -13.63
CA VAL A 49 -9.10 14.15 -14.39
C VAL A 49 -7.96 13.43 -13.70
N PHE A 50 -6.97 14.16 -13.20
CA PHE A 50 -5.85 13.59 -12.45
C PHE A 50 -6.31 12.83 -11.21
N TYR A 51 -7.12 13.45 -10.35
CA TYR A 51 -7.64 12.79 -9.13
C TYR A 51 -8.49 11.56 -9.47
N ARG A 52 -9.33 11.66 -10.50
CA ARG A 52 -10.15 10.53 -10.95
C ARG A 52 -9.32 9.35 -11.45
N ASN A 53 -8.28 9.63 -12.21
CA ASN A 53 -7.40 8.60 -12.76
C ASN A 53 -6.47 7.97 -11.69
N MET A 54 -6.12 8.71 -10.64
CA MET A 54 -5.25 8.21 -9.56
C MET A 54 -6.02 7.41 -8.48
N ARG A 55 -7.33 7.49 -8.45
CA ARG A 55 -8.16 6.77 -7.47
C ARG A 55 -7.85 5.26 -7.39
N PRO A 56 -7.69 4.52 -8.49
CA PRO A 56 -7.35 3.10 -8.44
C PRO A 56 -6.05 2.79 -7.72
N LEU A 57 -5.05 3.67 -7.84
CA LEU A 57 -3.78 3.53 -7.14
C LEU A 57 -3.95 3.67 -5.62
N TYR A 58 -4.73 4.66 -5.16
CA TYR A 58 -5.01 4.83 -3.74
C TYR A 58 -5.80 3.66 -3.15
N VAL A 59 -6.73 3.09 -3.91
CA VAL A 59 -7.48 1.88 -3.49
C VAL A 59 -6.54 0.70 -3.30
N LEU A 60 -5.62 0.47 -4.25
CA LEU A 60 -4.62 -0.59 -4.14
C LEU A 60 -3.69 -0.40 -2.95
N LEU A 61 -3.16 0.82 -2.76
CA LEU A 61 -2.28 1.14 -1.63
C LEU A 61 -2.98 0.91 -0.29
N HIS A 62 -4.21 1.39 -0.15
CA HIS A 62 -4.98 1.20 1.09
C HIS A 62 -5.30 -0.28 1.35
N TRP A 63 -5.57 -1.06 0.31
CA TRP A 63 -5.77 -2.50 0.43
C TRP A 63 -4.49 -3.22 0.87
N LEU A 64 -3.33 -2.88 0.28
CA LEU A 64 -2.03 -3.45 0.67
C LEU A 64 -1.63 -3.07 2.10
N ASP A 65 -1.87 -1.83 2.51
CA ASP A 65 -1.56 -1.34 3.86
C ASP A 65 -2.40 -2.04 4.93
N GLY A 66 -3.65 -2.39 4.60
CA GLY A 66 -4.54 -3.15 5.48
C GLY A 66 -4.37 -4.67 5.43
N TYR A 67 -3.52 -5.19 4.53
CA TYR A 67 -3.38 -6.63 4.32
C TYR A 67 -2.59 -7.29 5.46
N GLN A 68 -3.09 -8.39 6.00
CA GLN A 68 -2.45 -9.17 7.07
C GLN A 68 -2.31 -10.62 6.65
N THR A 69 -1.06 -11.08 6.48
CA THR A 69 -0.75 -12.47 6.12
C THR A 69 -1.26 -13.44 7.21
N GLY A 70 -1.87 -14.54 6.78
CA GLY A 70 -2.44 -15.55 7.68
C GLY A 70 -3.82 -15.18 8.26
N LYS A 71 -4.41 -14.03 7.88
CA LYS A 71 -5.77 -13.64 8.28
C LYS A 71 -6.70 -13.56 7.08
N ARG A 72 -8.01 -13.64 7.36
CA ARG A 72 -9.03 -13.49 6.33
C ARG A 72 -9.13 -12.03 5.87
N ASN A 73 -8.47 -11.71 4.76
CA ASN A 73 -8.48 -10.39 4.14
C ASN A 73 -9.67 -10.25 3.16
N LYS A 74 -10.12 -9.01 2.97
CA LYS A 74 -11.13 -8.72 1.94
C LYS A 74 -10.46 -8.78 0.56
N PRO A 75 -11.13 -9.30 -0.48
CA PRO A 75 -10.60 -9.29 -1.83
C PRO A 75 -10.43 -7.84 -2.31
N LEU A 76 -9.41 -7.62 -3.13
CA LEU A 76 -9.21 -6.33 -3.77
C LEU A 76 -10.37 -6.05 -4.75
N SER A 77 -11.22 -5.07 -4.42
CA SER A 77 -12.25 -4.56 -5.31
C SER A 77 -11.76 -3.27 -5.95
N ASN A 78 -10.98 -3.39 -7.02
CA ASN A 78 -10.37 -2.27 -7.72
C ASN A 78 -10.57 -2.44 -9.23
N ASP A 79 -11.81 -2.19 -9.69
CA ASP A 79 -12.12 -2.20 -11.12
C ASP A 79 -11.64 -0.91 -11.77
N THR A 80 -10.72 -1.03 -12.73
CA THR A 80 -10.13 0.09 -13.46
C THR A 80 -10.07 -0.21 -14.96
N GLN A 81 -10.42 0.78 -15.77
CA GLN A 81 -10.32 0.71 -17.21
C GLN A 81 -8.88 0.98 -17.73
N ILE A 82 -7.99 1.47 -16.85
CA ILE A 82 -6.60 1.76 -17.19
C ILE A 82 -5.80 0.46 -17.14
N THR A 83 -5.30 0.05 -18.29
CA THR A 83 -4.58 -1.23 -18.47
C THR A 83 -3.38 -1.38 -17.54
N GLU A 84 -2.64 -0.31 -17.30
CA GLU A 84 -1.46 -0.28 -16.44
C GLU A 84 -1.84 -0.56 -14.98
N PHE A 85 -2.91 0.05 -14.48
CA PHE A 85 -3.40 -0.20 -13.13
C PHE A 85 -4.01 -1.59 -12.97
N ARG A 86 -4.65 -2.11 -14.02
CA ARG A 86 -5.14 -3.49 -14.02
C ARG A 86 -3.99 -4.49 -13.89
N LYS A 87 -2.92 -4.33 -14.68
CA LYS A 87 -1.70 -5.16 -14.59
C LYS A 87 -1.04 -5.05 -13.21
N LEU A 88 -1.01 -3.85 -12.63
CA LEU A 88 -0.47 -3.62 -11.30
C LEU A 88 -1.30 -4.34 -10.23
N ASN A 89 -2.63 -4.26 -10.30
CA ASN A 89 -3.53 -4.98 -9.40
C ASN A 89 -3.32 -6.49 -9.47
N GLU A 90 -3.28 -7.05 -10.69
CA GLU A 90 -3.02 -8.47 -10.91
C GLU A 90 -1.65 -8.91 -10.38
N ALA A 91 -0.62 -8.08 -10.57
CA ALA A 91 0.71 -8.36 -10.03
C ALA A 91 0.71 -8.34 -8.49
N ALA A 92 0.05 -7.37 -7.87
CA ALA A 92 -0.08 -7.26 -6.42
C ALA A 92 -0.85 -8.46 -5.84
N ILE A 93 -1.96 -8.86 -6.45
CA ILE A 93 -2.74 -10.03 -6.04
C ILE A 93 -1.88 -11.29 -6.12
N ARG A 94 -1.22 -11.54 -7.26
CA ARG A 94 -0.33 -12.71 -7.41
C ARG A 94 0.79 -12.74 -6.37
N TYR A 95 1.35 -11.59 -6.04
CA TYR A 95 2.41 -11.50 -5.02
C TYR A 95 1.88 -11.86 -3.63
N VAL A 96 0.72 -11.34 -3.28
CA VAL A 96 0.06 -11.61 -2.01
C VAL A 96 -0.34 -13.09 -1.91
N GLU A 97 -0.95 -13.68 -2.94
CA GLU A 97 -1.30 -15.11 -2.99
C GLU A 97 -0.06 -16.00 -2.81
N ARG A 98 1.04 -15.64 -3.45
CA ARG A 98 2.31 -16.37 -3.30
C ARG A 98 2.86 -16.27 -1.87
N THR A 99 2.76 -15.10 -1.25
CA THR A 99 3.19 -14.88 0.13
C THR A 99 2.34 -15.71 1.11
N GLU A 100 1.02 -15.76 0.90
CA GLU A 100 0.11 -16.61 1.70
C GLU A 100 0.45 -18.10 1.55
N GLN A 101 0.68 -18.56 0.33
CA GLN A 101 1.10 -19.95 0.10
C GLN A 101 2.40 -20.29 0.80
N MET A 102 3.39 -19.40 0.72
CA MET A 102 4.67 -19.58 1.42
C MET A 102 4.49 -19.60 2.94
N PHE A 103 3.66 -18.71 3.48
CA PHE A 103 3.35 -18.67 4.91
C PHE A 103 2.68 -19.95 5.38
N GLU A 104 1.69 -20.46 4.64
CA GLU A 104 0.99 -21.70 4.97
C GLU A 104 1.93 -22.93 4.89
N GLN A 105 2.78 -22.99 3.87
CA GLN A 105 3.81 -24.04 3.75
C GLN A 105 4.79 -24.00 4.93
N GLN A 106 5.23 -22.81 5.32
CA GLN A 106 6.13 -22.63 6.47
C GLN A 106 5.45 -23.07 7.77
N LYS A 107 4.18 -22.72 7.96
CA LYS A 107 3.36 -23.11 9.10
C LYS A 107 3.24 -24.65 9.20
N GLN A 108 2.90 -25.29 8.10
CA GLN A 108 2.81 -26.75 8.01
C GLN A 108 4.17 -27.42 8.26
N PHE A 109 5.25 -26.89 7.69
CA PHE A 109 6.59 -27.40 7.90
C PHE A 109 6.99 -27.36 9.38
N ILE A 110 6.80 -26.21 10.04
CA ILE A 110 7.12 -26.04 11.48
C ILE A 110 6.24 -26.98 12.33
N GLY A 111 4.94 -27.08 12.02
CA GLY A 111 4.03 -27.98 12.72
C GLY A 111 4.47 -29.46 12.62
N ASN A 112 4.72 -29.94 11.41
CA ASN A 112 5.14 -31.30 11.16
C ASN A 112 6.50 -31.60 11.82
N ALA A 113 7.49 -30.70 11.64
CA ALA A 113 8.80 -30.87 12.25
C ALA A 113 8.71 -30.92 13.78
N SER A 114 7.87 -30.05 14.39
CA SER A 114 7.67 -30.04 15.84
C SER A 114 7.04 -31.34 16.34
N HIS A 115 6.08 -31.91 15.60
CA HIS A 115 5.50 -33.23 15.94
C HIS A 115 6.54 -34.35 15.81
N GLU A 116 7.32 -34.37 14.74
CA GLU A 116 8.36 -35.38 14.53
C GLU A 116 9.49 -35.29 15.57
N ILE A 117 9.78 -34.11 16.11
CA ILE A 117 10.76 -33.90 17.18
C ILE A 117 10.22 -34.34 18.53
N GLN A 118 8.91 -34.25 18.80
CA GLN A 118 8.30 -34.65 20.08
C GLN A 118 8.56 -36.12 20.41
N THR A 119 8.44 -37.01 19.44
CA THR A 119 8.61 -38.45 19.63
C THR A 119 10.01 -38.84 20.09
N PRO A 120 11.11 -38.46 19.41
CA PRO A 120 12.46 -38.77 19.86
C PRO A 120 12.80 -38.10 21.20
N LEU A 121 12.30 -36.88 21.46
CA LEU A 121 12.51 -36.22 22.75
C LEU A 121 11.84 -37.00 23.90
N ALA A 122 10.63 -37.52 23.69
CA ALA A 122 9.94 -38.37 24.68
C ALA A 122 10.70 -39.68 24.95
N ILE A 123 11.20 -40.30 23.89
CA ILE A 123 12.05 -41.52 24.02
C ILE A 123 13.31 -41.23 24.79
N CYS A 124 14.01 -40.13 24.47
CA CYS A 124 15.23 -39.73 25.19
C CYS A 124 14.94 -39.46 26.66
N ARG A 125 13.89 -38.77 26.97
CA ARG A 125 13.45 -38.49 28.35
C ARG A 125 13.22 -39.79 29.12
N ASN A 126 12.38 -40.68 28.59
CA ASN A 126 12.09 -41.95 29.23
C ASN A 126 13.36 -42.78 29.47
N ARG A 127 14.28 -42.81 28.54
CA ARG A 127 15.58 -43.54 28.71
C ARG A 127 16.43 -42.88 29.81
N LEU A 128 16.47 -41.56 29.89
CA LEU A 128 17.22 -40.89 30.97
C LEU A 128 16.55 -41.14 32.33
N GLU A 129 15.23 -41.11 32.41
CA GLU A 129 14.51 -41.43 33.64
C GLU A 129 14.81 -42.86 34.11
N MET A 130 14.77 -43.85 33.20
CA MET A 130 15.14 -45.25 33.53
C MET A 130 16.61 -45.40 33.98
N LEU A 131 17.56 -44.65 33.36
CA LEU A 131 18.97 -44.67 33.79
C LEU A 131 19.16 -44.05 35.17
N MET A 132 18.36 -43.01 35.51
CA MET A 132 18.45 -42.35 36.82
C MET A 132 17.88 -43.20 37.96
N GLU A 133 17.08 -44.23 37.66
CA GLU A 133 16.55 -45.21 38.63
C GLU A 133 17.60 -46.31 39.00
N ASP A 134 18.75 -46.36 38.36
CA ASP A 134 19.78 -47.38 38.61
C ASP A 134 20.58 -47.02 39.89
N ASP A 135 20.41 -47.83 40.92
CA ASP A 135 21.11 -47.68 42.24
C ASP A 135 22.64 -47.85 42.17
N SER A 136 23.18 -48.33 41.03
CA SER A 136 24.62 -48.52 40.83
C SER A 136 25.35 -47.25 40.39
N LEU A 137 24.62 -46.13 40.11
CA LEU A 137 25.22 -44.89 39.64
C LEU A 137 26.01 -44.15 40.74
N SER A 138 27.21 -43.64 40.36
CA SER A 138 27.92 -42.74 41.22
C SER A 138 27.22 -41.35 41.31
N GLU A 139 27.39 -40.63 42.39
CA GLU A 139 26.82 -39.29 42.58
C GLU A 139 27.15 -38.35 41.43
N LYS A 140 28.35 -38.40 40.91
CA LYS A 140 28.80 -37.61 39.75
C LYS A 140 28.04 -37.96 38.45
N GLN A 141 27.79 -39.25 38.23
CA GLN A 141 27.03 -39.72 37.07
C GLN A 141 25.56 -39.30 37.14
N LEU A 142 24.97 -39.37 38.33
CA LEU A 142 23.62 -38.92 38.57
C LEU A 142 23.46 -37.40 38.35
N GLU A 143 24.45 -36.61 38.80
CA GLU A 143 24.44 -35.14 38.55
C GLU A 143 24.49 -34.83 37.04
N GLU A 144 25.29 -35.52 36.25
CA GLU A 144 25.35 -35.29 34.78
C GLU A 144 24.08 -35.77 34.07
N LEU A 145 23.44 -36.85 34.49
CA LEU A 145 22.14 -37.28 33.98
C LEU A 145 21.05 -36.25 34.29
N MET A 146 21.03 -35.69 35.53
CA MET A 146 20.09 -34.64 35.89
C MET A 146 20.24 -33.37 35.05
N LYS A 147 21.46 -32.93 34.78
CA LYS A 147 21.76 -31.80 33.89
C LYS A 147 21.24 -32.06 32.46
N THR A 148 21.45 -33.28 31.97
CA THR A 148 20.99 -33.68 30.65
C THR A 148 19.45 -33.72 30.57
N HIS A 149 18.84 -34.26 31.61
CA HIS A 149 17.37 -34.27 31.71
C HIS A 149 16.77 -32.86 31.71
N GLN A 150 17.34 -31.91 32.48
CA GLN A 150 16.91 -30.52 32.49
C GLN A 150 17.05 -29.85 31.12
N THR A 151 18.14 -30.14 30.41
CA THR A 151 18.36 -29.64 29.05
C THR A 151 17.28 -30.19 28.10
N LEU A 152 16.95 -31.46 28.20
CA LEU A 152 15.91 -32.10 27.40
C LEU A 152 14.53 -31.54 27.66
N GLU A 153 14.19 -31.28 28.92
CA GLU A 153 12.94 -30.59 29.30
C GLU A 153 12.85 -29.18 28.68
N TYR A 154 13.97 -28.42 28.72
CA TYR A 154 14.04 -27.11 28.08
C TYR A 154 13.75 -27.18 26.58
N ILE A 155 14.40 -28.12 25.85
CA ILE A 155 14.16 -28.34 24.42
C ILE A 155 12.72 -28.74 24.16
N THR A 156 12.13 -29.59 25.00
CA THR A 156 10.73 -30.02 24.89
C THR A 156 9.76 -28.83 25.04
N LYS A 157 10.01 -27.92 26.01
CA LYS A 157 9.23 -26.70 26.18
C LYS A 157 9.36 -25.79 24.97
N LEU A 158 10.56 -25.62 24.43
CA LEU A 158 10.83 -24.80 23.25
C LEU A 158 10.06 -25.34 22.03
N ASN A 159 10.10 -26.67 21.82
CA ASN A 159 9.37 -27.30 20.73
C ASN A 159 7.85 -27.16 20.86
N LYS A 160 7.31 -27.25 22.08
CA LYS A 160 5.89 -26.97 22.33
C LYS A 160 5.50 -25.52 22.02
N SER A 161 6.37 -24.54 22.31
CA SER A 161 6.15 -23.13 21.99
C SER A 161 6.10 -22.91 20.45
N CYS A 162 6.94 -23.63 19.69
CA CYS A 162 6.88 -23.58 18.21
C CYS A 162 5.54 -24.10 17.67
N LEU A 163 4.98 -25.17 18.27
CA LEU A 163 3.67 -25.70 17.91
C LEU A 163 2.54 -24.72 18.19
N LEU A 164 2.53 -24.09 19.37
CA LEU A 164 1.52 -23.09 19.72
C LEU A 164 1.52 -21.91 18.73
N TYR A 165 2.70 -21.44 18.36
CA TYR A 165 2.83 -20.38 17.34
C TYR A 165 2.19 -20.75 16.00
N THR A 166 2.24 -22.01 15.59
CA THR A 166 1.62 -22.48 14.33
C THR A 166 0.12 -22.73 14.45
N SER A 167 -0.40 -22.93 15.67
CA SER A 167 -1.83 -23.21 15.89
C SER A 167 -2.66 -21.92 16.03
N ASP A 168 -2.10 -20.84 16.56
CA ASP A 168 -2.79 -19.58 16.85
C ASP A 168 -2.69 -18.54 15.71
N ALA A 169 -1.89 -18.78 14.68
CA ALA A 169 -1.75 -17.91 13.50
C ALA A 169 -2.80 -18.31 12.39
#